data_f2751469f309f8b0451c1a9b21c6e302
#
_entry.id   f2751469f309f8b0451c1a9b21c6e302
#
_cell.length_a   1.000
_cell.length_b   1.000
_cell.length_c   1.000
_cell.angle_alpha   90.00
_cell.angle_beta   90.00
_cell.angle_gamma   90.00
#
_symmetry.space_group_name_H-M   'P 1'
#
loop_
_entity.id
_entity.type
_entity.pdbx_description
1 polymer ?
#
loop_
_entity_poly.entity_id
_entity_poly.type
_entity_poly.pdbx_seq_one_letter_code
_entity_poly.pdbx_strand_id
1 'polypeptide(L)'
;PDSGFFANSALNLEYRQGPELPTLKYGFPDSHFICFPYETRRTGIYSAGCVKRPMETAKVLDDAAGAAMKAIQCSELTAEGKAVHPRAGDMTYPEFNMNRCTQCKRCTEECPFGAINEDEKANPLPNPTRCRRCGICMGACPERIISFKNYSVSMIGNMIKSVNVPEEDEEKPRVICLICENDALPALDMAGIKRMKWSPYVRFVPMRCLGSMNLVWIADSLSRGIDGILLMGCRHGDDYQCHFMKGSELANTRLSKVSETLDRLALESDRVKFVEVGITDYDKIPQIVDDFMKTIDEVGPNPYKGW
;
A
#
# COMPACT_ATOMS: atom_id res chain seq x y z
N PRO A 1 4.35 13.64 -29.33
CA PRO A 1 3.85 12.45 -28.65
C PRO A 1 4.90 11.35 -28.56
N ASP A 2 5.81 11.28 -29.55
CA ASP A 2 6.80 10.19 -29.63
C ASP A 2 8.08 10.44 -28.81
N SER A 3 8.30 11.67 -28.36
CA SER A 3 9.52 12.06 -27.64
C SER A 3 9.67 11.40 -26.26
N GLY A 4 8.58 11.17 -25.55
CA GLY A 4 8.59 10.51 -24.24
C GLY A 4 9.03 9.05 -24.31
N PHE A 5 8.59 8.34 -25.34
CA PHE A 5 8.95 6.94 -25.57
C PHE A 5 10.46 6.77 -25.82
N PHE A 6 11.04 7.61 -26.66
CA PHE A 6 12.47 7.55 -26.97
C PHE A 6 13.36 7.92 -25.78
N ALA A 7 12.94 8.88 -24.96
CA ALA A 7 13.70 9.25 -23.76
C ALA A 7 13.78 8.09 -22.75
N ASN A 8 12.69 7.35 -22.56
CA ASN A 8 12.66 6.20 -21.65
C ASN A 8 13.51 5.02 -22.16
N SER A 9 13.52 4.78 -23.46
CA SER A 9 14.29 3.70 -24.08
C SER A 9 15.82 3.93 -24.04
N ALA A 10 16.26 5.17 -23.81
CA ALA A 10 17.68 5.49 -23.63
C ALA A 10 18.23 5.07 -22.25
N LEU A 11 17.35 4.74 -21.30
CA LEU A 11 17.74 4.33 -19.96
C LEU A 11 17.92 2.82 -19.90
N ASN A 12 19.15 2.38 -19.70
CA ASN A 12 19.46 0.98 -19.40
C ASN A 12 19.58 0.82 -17.87
N LEU A 13 18.49 0.44 -17.21
CA LEU A 13 18.42 0.39 -15.77
C LEU A 13 18.78 -1.02 -15.24
N GLU A 14 19.66 -1.05 -14.27
CA GLU A 14 20.06 -2.28 -13.58
C GLU A 14 19.17 -2.53 -12.36
N TYR A 15 17.90 -2.83 -12.60
CA TYR A 15 16.96 -3.24 -11.56
C TYR A 15 16.49 -4.68 -11.79
N ARG A 16 16.27 -5.41 -10.70
CA ARG A 16 15.73 -6.76 -10.79
C ARG A 16 14.38 -6.83 -11.52
N GLN A 17 13.58 -5.75 -11.44
CA GLN A 17 12.28 -5.62 -12.11
C GLN A 17 12.40 -5.31 -13.61
N GLY A 18 13.59 -5.29 -14.13
CA GLY A 18 13.90 -5.07 -15.55
C GLY A 18 14.60 -3.74 -15.81
N PRO A 19 15.20 -3.62 -16.99
CA PRO A 19 15.99 -2.44 -17.42
C PRO A 19 15.10 -1.26 -17.82
N GLU A 20 13.80 -1.46 -17.97
CA GLU A 20 12.90 -0.44 -18.46
C GLU A 20 12.37 0.45 -17.35
N LEU A 21 12.16 1.73 -17.67
CA LEU A 21 11.41 2.64 -16.83
C LEU A 21 9.90 2.38 -17.04
N PRO A 22 9.13 2.03 -16.01
CA PRO A 22 7.69 1.87 -16.15
C PRO A 22 7.01 3.12 -16.67
N THR A 23 6.09 2.95 -17.62
CA THR A 23 5.38 4.04 -18.29
C THR A 23 3.87 3.89 -18.17
N LEU A 24 3.17 5.01 -18.33
CA LEU A 24 1.73 5.08 -18.52
C LEU A 24 1.35 4.71 -19.97
N LYS A 25 0.06 4.59 -20.24
CA LYS A 25 -0.53 4.23 -21.51
C LYS A 25 0.04 4.97 -22.74
N TYR A 26 0.48 6.23 -22.57
CA TYR A 26 1.01 7.06 -23.65
C TYR A 26 2.54 7.16 -23.65
N GLY A 27 3.24 6.29 -22.95
CA GLY A 27 4.70 6.26 -22.89
C GLY A 27 5.34 7.29 -21.94
N PHE A 28 4.57 8.07 -21.21
CA PHE A 28 5.10 8.95 -20.18
C PHE A 28 5.56 8.15 -18.96
N PRO A 29 6.62 8.59 -18.26
CA PRO A 29 7.07 7.91 -17.05
C PRO A 29 5.95 7.79 -16.02
N ASP A 30 5.78 6.61 -15.47
CA ASP A 30 4.79 6.34 -14.42
C ASP A 30 5.22 7.02 -13.12
N SER A 31 4.45 8.02 -12.70
CA SER A 31 4.68 8.81 -11.49
C SER A 31 3.35 9.16 -10.82
N HIS A 32 3.39 9.38 -9.52
CA HIS A 32 2.22 9.90 -8.81
C HIS A 32 2.20 11.43 -8.91
N PHE A 33 1.47 11.94 -9.88
CA PHE A 33 1.51 13.36 -10.26
C PHE A 33 1.00 14.34 -9.19
N ILE A 34 0.29 13.86 -8.15
CA ILE A 34 -0.16 14.68 -7.02
C ILE A 34 0.88 14.66 -5.90
N CYS A 35 1.24 13.47 -5.39
CA CYS A 35 2.07 13.35 -4.20
C CYS A 35 3.57 13.40 -4.52
N PHE A 36 3.98 12.89 -5.68
CA PHE A 36 5.38 12.80 -6.11
C PHE A 36 5.53 13.24 -7.57
N PRO A 37 5.30 14.52 -7.88
CA PRO A 37 5.17 14.98 -9.26
C PRO A 37 6.43 14.86 -10.10
N TYR A 38 7.59 14.70 -9.49
CA TYR A 38 8.88 14.59 -10.19
C TYR A 38 9.47 13.18 -10.17
N GLU A 39 9.09 12.36 -9.19
CA GLU A 39 9.63 11.03 -9.03
C GLU A 39 8.99 10.07 -10.03
N THR A 40 9.83 9.19 -10.57
CA THR A 40 9.37 8.06 -11.35
C THR A 40 9.20 6.83 -10.45
N ARG A 41 8.73 5.73 -11.03
CA ARG A 41 8.63 4.45 -10.32
C ARG A 41 10.03 3.91 -9.90
N ARG A 42 11.09 4.31 -10.57
CA ARG A 42 12.47 3.98 -10.19
C ARG A 42 13.03 5.07 -9.29
N THR A 43 13.29 4.73 -8.02
CA THR A 43 13.81 5.68 -7.03
C THR A 43 15.15 6.26 -7.47
N GLY A 44 15.29 7.57 -7.39
CA GLY A 44 16.48 8.30 -7.84
C GLY A 44 16.44 8.77 -9.30
N ILE A 45 15.39 8.43 -10.04
CA ILE A 45 15.15 8.91 -11.40
C ILE A 45 13.97 9.87 -11.39
N TYR A 46 14.20 11.06 -11.89
CA TYR A 46 13.23 12.16 -11.91
C TYR A 46 12.89 12.52 -13.34
N SER A 47 11.65 12.89 -13.59
CA SER A 47 11.17 13.35 -14.90
C SER A 47 10.70 14.80 -14.82
N ALA A 48 10.98 15.58 -15.86
CA ALA A 48 10.58 16.97 -15.93
C ALA A 48 10.19 17.38 -17.36
N GLY A 49 9.39 18.42 -17.48
CA GLY A 49 9.02 19.02 -18.74
C GLY A 49 8.18 18.10 -19.62
N CYS A 50 8.35 18.22 -20.94
CA CYS A 50 7.55 17.50 -21.93
C CYS A 50 7.78 15.99 -21.94
N VAL A 51 8.86 15.48 -21.32
CA VAL A 51 9.07 14.03 -21.11
C VAL A 51 8.02 13.47 -20.14
N LYS A 52 7.58 14.27 -19.18
CA LYS A 52 6.62 13.88 -18.14
C LYS A 52 5.16 14.03 -18.61
N ARG A 53 4.86 15.12 -19.30
CA ARG A 53 3.54 15.43 -19.88
C ARG A 53 3.64 16.62 -20.82
N PRO A 54 2.71 16.83 -21.75
CA PRO A 54 2.63 18.07 -22.54
C PRO A 54 2.46 19.27 -21.62
N MET A 55 3.24 20.34 -21.83
CA MET A 55 3.14 21.59 -21.08
C MET A 55 3.72 22.79 -21.85
N GLU A 56 3.33 23.98 -21.42
CA GLU A 56 3.84 25.24 -21.96
C GLU A 56 5.28 25.49 -21.55
N THR A 57 6.05 26.24 -22.36
CA THR A 57 7.48 26.50 -22.17
C THR A 57 7.79 27.11 -20.79
N ALA A 58 6.98 28.05 -20.31
CA ALA A 58 7.17 28.64 -18.99
C ALA A 58 7.07 27.59 -17.88
N LYS A 59 6.09 26.69 -17.97
CA LYS A 59 5.92 25.60 -17.01
C LYS A 59 7.01 24.55 -17.10
N VAL A 60 7.62 24.35 -18.28
CA VAL A 60 8.76 23.45 -18.43
C VAL A 60 9.96 23.89 -17.59
N LEU A 61 10.23 25.20 -17.54
CA LEU A 61 11.33 25.73 -16.74
C LEU A 61 11.08 25.54 -15.23
N ASP A 62 9.88 25.85 -14.77
CA ASP A 62 9.51 25.65 -13.36
C ASP A 62 9.55 24.18 -12.96
N ASP A 63 9.03 23.31 -13.83
CA ASP A 63 9.00 21.88 -13.61
C ASP A 63 10.42 21.27 -13.60
N ALA A 64 11.31 21.75 -14.47
CA ALA A 64 12.70 21.36 -14.50
C ALA A 64 13.44 21.81 -13.22
N ALA A 65 13.20 23.02 -12.74
CA ALA A 65 13.76 23.51 -11.48
C ALA A 65 13.30 22.65 -10.28
N GLY A 66 12.01 22.31 -10.23
CA GLY A 66 11.47 21.43 -9.19
C GLY A 66 12.09 20.02 -9.22
N ALA A 67 12.25 19.42 -10.40
CA ALA A 67 12.92 18.14 -10.54
C ALA A 67 14.40 18.19 -10.15
N ALA A 68 15.10 19.26 -10.51
CA ALA A 68 16.49 19.48 -10.11
C ALA A 68 16.65 19.58 -8.58
N MET A 69 15.76 20.31 -7.90
CA MET A 69 15.74 20.39 -6.43
C MET A 69 15.54 19.02 -5.78
N LYS A 70 14.67 18.19 -6.36
CA LYS A 70 14.49 16.81 -5.90
C LYS A 70 15.71 15.93 -6.13
N ALA A 71 16.41 16.13 -7.23
CA ALA A 71 17.66 15.41 -7.52
C ALA A 71 18.77 15.81 -6.52
N ILE A 72 18.88 17.09 -6.17
CA ILE A 72 19.81 17.57 -5.14
C ILE A 72 19.49 16.95 -3.78
N GLN A 73 18.23 16.99 -3.34
CA GLN A 73 17.79 16.36 -2.09
C GLN A 73 18.10 14.84 -2.08
N CYS A 74 17.89 14.17 -3.21
CA CYS A 74 18.24 12.76 -3.35
C CYS A 74 19.74 12.52 -3.16
N SER A 75 20.58 13.35 -3.80
CA SER A 75 22.04 13.25 -3.70
C SER A 75 22.52 13.43 -2.27
N GLU A 76 22.02 14.47 -1.58
CA GLU A 76 22.35 14.76 -0.18
C GLU A 76 21.92 13.61 0.75
N LEU A 77 20.68 13.16 0.65
CA LEU A 77 20.17 12.04 1.48
C LEU A 77 20.94 10.75 1.23
N THR A 78 21.33 10.50 -0.03
CA THR A 78 22.11 9.32 -0.39
C THR A 78 23.52 9.38 0.18
N ALA A 79 24.15 10.55 0.17
CA ALA A 79 25.47 10.78 0.77
C ALA A 79 25.46 10.54 2.29
N GLU A 80 24.33 10.83 2.95
CA GLU A 80 24.13 10.56 4.37
C GLU A 80 23.65 9.11 4.67
N GLY A 81 23.50 8.26 3.66
CA GLY A 81 22.95 6.90 3.81
C GLY A 81 21.49 6.87 4.19
N LYS A 82 20.77 7.94 3.98
CA LYS A 82 19.34 8.06 4.28
C LYS A 82 18.46 7.69 3.10
N ALA A 83 17.20 7.35 3.38
CA ALA A 83 16.22 7.11 2.35
C ALA A 83 15.82 8.39 1.61
N VAL A 84 15.77 8.35 0.29
CA VAL A 84 15.38 9.49 -0.56
C VAL A 84 13.88 9.81 -0.50
N HIS A 85 13.10 8.90 0.07
CA HIS A 85 11.66 9.05 0.28
C HIS A 85 11.28 8.76 1.72
N PRO A 86 11.57 9.65 2.67
CA PRO A 86 11.19 9.46 4.06
C PRO A 86 9.66 9.60 4.22
N ARG A 87 9.04 8.65 4.95
CA ARG A 87 7.77 8.92 5.61
C ARG A 87 8.00 9.98 6.68
N ALA A 88 6.97 10.78 6.97
CA ALA A 88 7.06 11.77 8.04
C ALA A 88 7.46 11.09 9.36
N GLY A 89 8.58 11.51 9.94
CA GLY A 89 9.09 11.01 11.21
C GLY A 89 9.65 9.59 11.22
N ASP A 90 9.64 8.85 10.10
CA ASP A 90 10.18 7.49 10.03
C ASP A 90 11.28 7.39 8.98
N MET A 91 12.51 7.20 9.44
CA MET A 91 13.72 7.03 8.62
C MET A 91 14.19 5.57 8.60
N THR A 92 13.41 4.62 9.13
CA THR A 92 13.77 3.21 9.18
C THR A 92 13.61 2.53 7.81
N TYR A 93 14.28 1.42 7.62
CA TYR A 93 14.13 0.51 6.49
C TYR A 93 13.89 -0.92 7.00
N PRO A 94 13.49 -1.86 6.15
CA PRO A 94 13.08 -3.18 6.62
C PRO A 94 14.24 -3.93 7.26
N GLU A 95 13.96 -4.51 8.41
CA GLU A 95 14.81 -5.46 9.13
C GLU A 95 14.31 -6.88 8.87
N PHE A 96 15.26 -7.83 8.74
CA PHE A 96 14.97 -9.22 8.41
C PHE A 96 15.47 -10.15 9.51
N ASN A 97 14.58 -10.96 10.06
CA ASN A 97 14.99 -12.07 10.93
C ASN A 97 15.50 -13.24 10.09
N MET A 98 16.79 -13.24 9.78
CA MET A 98 17.41 -14.19 8.86
C MET A 98 17.35 -15.65 9.34
N ASN A 99 17.20 -15.91 10.64
CA ASN A 99 17.12 -17.28 11.17
C ASN A 99 15.91 -18.08 10.62
N ARG A 100 14.89 -17.37 10.11
CA ARG A 100 13.68 -17.97 9.56
C ARG A 100 13.50 -17.68 8.07
N CYS A 101 14.49 -17.08 7.42
CA CYS A 101 14.42 -16.77 5.99
C CYS A 101 14.56 -18.05 5.15
N THR A 102 13.60 -18.30 4.29
CA THR A 102 13.59 -19.45 3.35
C THR A 102 14.15 -19.09 1.98
N GLN A 103 14.71 -17.90 1.80
CA GLN A 103 15.27 -17.38 0.53
C GLN A 103 14.30 -17.50 -0.66
N CYS A 104 13.00 -17.38 -0.41
CA CYS A 104 11.93 -17.54 -1.40
C CYS A 104 11.84 -16.40 -2.42
N LYS A 105 12.62 -15.33 -2.26
CA LYS A 105 12.75 -14.16 -3.16
C LYS A 105 11.50 -13.29 -3.32
N ARG A 106 10.37 -13.61 -2.71
CA ARG A 106 9.12 -12.84 -2.88
C ARG A 106 9.26 -11.37 -2.48
N CYS A 107 9.99 -11.06 -1.41
CA CYS A 107 10.19 -9.68 -0.96
C CYS A 107 11.00 -8.83 -1.94
N THR A 108 11.92 -9.45 -2.69
CA THR A 108 12.72 -8.78 -3.72
C THR A 108 11.93 -8.62 -5.02
N GLU A 109 11.15 -9.62 -5.40
CA GLU A 109 10.33 -9.62 -6.61
C GLU A 109 9.14 -8.65 -6.53
N GLU A 110 8.45 -8.63 -5.38
CA GLU A 110 7.28 -7.77 -5.19
C GLU A 110 7.65 -6.31 -4.86
N CYS A 111 8.92 -5.99 -4.57
CA CYS A 111 9.31 -4.61 -4.27
C CYS A 111 9.22 -3.71 -5.51
N PRO A 112 8.26 -2.76 -5.60
CA PRO A 112 8.07 -1.96 -6.82
C PRO A 112 9.25 -1.02 -7.10
N PHE A 113 10.09 -0.76 -6.10
CA PHE A 113 11.15 0.25 -6.13
C PHE A 113 12.55 -0.33 -6.31
N GLY A 114 12.68 -1.65 -6.43
CA GLY A 114 13.98 -2.31 -6.49
C GLY A 114 14.84 -2.03 -5.26
N ALA A 115 14.22 -1.85 -4.10
CA ALA A 115 14.89 -1.50 -2.86
C ALA A 115 15.43 -2.70 -2.07
N ILE A 116 15.19 -3.91 -2.54
CA ILE A 116 15.70 -5.13 -1.91
C ILE A 116 16.42 -5.93 -2.98
N ASN A 117 17.72 -6.04 -2.84
CA ASN A 117 18.58 -6.89 -3.65
C ASN A 117 18.77 -8.25 -2.97
N GLU A 118 19.63 -9.09 -3.53
CA GLU A 118 20.00 -10.39 -2.97
C GLU A 118 21.52 -10.52 -2.95
N ASP A 119 22.02 -11.22 -1.94
CA ASP A 119 23.41 -11.66 -1.92
C ASP A 119 23.58 -12.97 -2.74
N GLU A 120 24.81 -13.50 -2.79
CA GLU A 120 25.13 -14.75 -3.50
C GLU A 120 24.35 -15.96 -2.99
N LYS A 121 23.88 -15.91 -1.73
CA LYS A 121 23.07 -16.96 -1.09
C LYS A 121 21.57 -16.70 -1.20
N ALA A 122 21.16 -15.72 -2.01
CA ALA A 122 19.78 -15.28 -2.14
C ALA A 122 19.15 -14.70 -0.85
N ASN A 123 19.97 -14.20 0.07
CA ASN A 123 19.47 -13.47 1.22
C ASN A 123 19.05 -12.06 0.81
N PRO A 124 17.94 -11.52 1.34
CA PRO A 124 17.51 -10.17 1.01
C PRO A 124 18.46 -9.11 1.58
N LEU A 125 18.90 -8.19 0.72
CA LEU A 125 19.74 -7.04 1.05
C LEU A 125 18.95 -5.75 0.83
N PRO A 126 18.42 -5.09 1.88
CA PRO A 126 17.70 -3.85 1.73
C PRO A 126 18.65 -2.69 1.39
N ASN A 127 18.23 -1.87 0.43
CA ASN A 127 18.89 -0.62 0.11
C ASN A 127 18.12 0.54 0.76
N PRO A 128 18.65 1.18 1.83
CA PRO A 128 17.95 2.21 2.57
C PRO A 128 17.64 3.44 1.73
N THR A 129 18.48 3.79 0.75
CA THR A 129 18.30 4.98 -0.08
C THR A 129 17.18 4.80 -1.11
N ARG A 130 16.90 3.58 -1.53
CA ARG A 130 15.80 3.25 -2.47
C ARG A 130 14.48 2.92 -1.77
N CYS A 131 14.51 2.55 -0.51
CA CYS A 131 13.35 2.08 0.23
C CYS A 131 12.34 3.20 0.49
N ARG A 132 11.13 3.06 -0.02
CA ARG A 132 10.00 3.98 0.25
C ARG A 132 9.18 3.61 1.48
N ARG A 133 9.60 2.62 2.24
CA ARG A 133 9.00 2.20 3.52
C ARG A 133 7.49 1.87 3.48
N CYS A 134 7.02 1.41 2.33
CA CYS A 134 5.61 1.06 2.12
C CYS A 134 5.17 -0.21 2.88
N GLY A 135 6.11 -1.12 3.18
CA GLY A 135 5.81 -2.39 3.84
C GLY A 135 5.34 -3.51 2.89
N ILE A 136 5.32 -3.31 1.57
CA ILE A 136 4.89 -4.34 0.60
C ILE A 136 5.66 -5.65 0.78
N CYS A 137 6.98 -5.56 1.03
CA CYS A 137 7.83 -6.73 1.32
C CYS A 137 7.37 -7.51 2.56
N MET A 138 6.82 -6.81 3.57
CA MET A 138 6.27 -7.44 4.78
C MET A 138 5.03 -8.29 4.45
N GLY A 139 4.14 -7.77 3.59
CA GLY A 139 2.98 -8.53 3.10
C GLY A 139 3.36 -9.68 2.17
N ALA A 140 4.46 -9.55 1.42
CA ALA A 140 4.99 -10.59 0.54
C ALA A 140 5.59 -11.78 1.28
N CYS A 141 6.08 -11.59 2.52
CA CYS A 141 6.84 -12.59 3.24
C CYS A 141 5.93 -13.64 3.90
N PRO A 142 5.97 -14.92 3.47
CA PRO A 142 5.17 -15.98 4.08
C PRO A 142 5.63 -16.29 5.51
N GLU A 143 6.93 -16.14 5.80
CA GLU A 143 7.54 -16.39 7.10
C GLU A 143 7.37 -15.24 8.10
N ARG A 144 6.84 -14.09 7.65
CA ARG A 144 6.60 -12.91 8.49
C ARG A 144 7.84 -12.40 9.22
N ILE A 145 8.99 -12.50 8.58
CA ILE A 145 10.30 -12.15 9.17
C ILE A 145 10.69 -10.68 8.96
N ILE A 146 9.88 -9.93 8.20
CA ILE A 146 10.19 -8.56 7.81
C ILE A 146 9.43 -7.60 8.73
N SER A 147 10.16 -6.65 9.31
CA SER A 147 9.60 -5.62 10.18
C SER A 147 10.28 -4.27 9.94
N PHE A 148 9.62 -3.23 10.38
CA PHE A 148 10.19 -1.89 10.57
C PHE A 148 10.11 -1.56 12.05
N LYS A 149 10.92 -0.63 12.54
CA LYS A 149 10.99 -0.26 13.95
C LYS A 149 9.63 -0.04 14.61
N ASN A 150 8.70 0.61 13.91
CA ASN A 150 7.36 0.93 14.42
C ASN A 150 6.24 0.39 13.51
N TYR A 151 6.51 -0.67 12.75
CA TYR A 151 5.53 -1.28 11.86
C TYR A 151 5.90 -2.72 11.54
N SER A 152 5.13 -3.67 12.05
CA SER A 152 5.36 -5.11 11.85
C SER A 152 4.04 -5.88 11.73
N VAL A 153 4.11 -7.12 11.25
CA VAL A 153 2.94 -8.01 11.17
C VAL A 153 2.32 -8.21 12.56
N SER A 154 3.15 -8.41 13.59
CA SER A 154 2.68 -8.60 14.97
C SER A 154 2.06 -7.32 15.55
N MET A 155 2.62 -6.15 15.26
CA MET A 155 2.09 -4.87 15.73
C MET A 155 0.67 -4.63 15.21
N ILE A 156 0.47 -4.73 13.91
CA ILE A 156 -0.87 -4.60 13.31
C ILE A 156 -1.81 -5.70 13.82
N GLY A 157 -1.33 -6.94 13.90
CA GLY A 157 -2.10 -8.03 14.49
C GLY A 157 -2.54 -7.75 15.93
N ASN A 158 -1.69 -7.14 16.76
CA ASN A 158 -2.05 -6.75 18.12
C ASN A 158 -3.05 -5.59 18.15
N MET A 159 -2.92 -4.59 17.25
CA MET A 159 -3.93 -3.53 17.11
C MET A 159 -5.32 -4.12 16.78
N ILE A 160 -5.37 -5.07 15.84
CA ILE A 160 -6.59 -5.77 15.49
C ILE A 160 -7.12 -6.56 16.70
N LYS A 161 -6.26 -7.29 17.41
CA LYS A 161 -6.61 -8.09 18.57
C LYS A 161 -7.11 -7.27 19.77
N SER A 162 -6.74 -5.99 19.85
CA SER A 162 -7.24 -5.09 20.89
C SER A 162 -8.65 -4.55 20.62
N VAL A 163 -9.18 -4.77 19.42
CA VAL A 163 -10.57 -4.40 19.11
C VAL A 163 -11.50 -5.33 19.86
N ASN A 164 -12.39 -4.72 20.67
CA ASN A 164 -13.39 -5.46 21.41
C ASN A 164 -14.41 -6.10 20.44
N VAL A 165 -14.62 -7.39 20.60
CA VAL A 165 -15.69 -8.13 19.89
C VAL A 165 -16.88 -8.19 20.82
N PRO A 166 -18.09 -7.75 20.41
CA PRO A 166 -19.30 -7.87 21.23
C PRO A 166 -19.56 -9.33 21.61
N GLU A 167 -20.13 -9.54 22.80
CA GLU A 167 -20.58 -10.86 23.21
C GLU A 167 -21.79 -11.32 22.39
N GLU A 168 -22.09 -12.61 22.42
CA GLU A 168 -23.12 -13.21 21.57
C GLU A 168 -24.51 -12.61 21.82
N ASP A 169 -24.82 -12.27 23.08
CA ASP A 169 -26.09 -11.68 23.50
C ASP A 169 -26.26 -10.20 23.10
N GLU A 170 -25.17 -9.51 22.76
CA GLU A 170 -25.23 -8.15 22.27
C GLU A 170 -25.66 -8.05 20.79
N GLU A 171 -25.45 -9.08 20.00
CA GLU A 171 -25.76 -9.22 18.56
C GLU A 171 -25.35 -8.03 17.68
N LYS A 172 -24.40 -7.21 18.14
CA LYS A 172 -23.91 -6.04 17.42
C LYS A 172 -22.76 -6.43 16.50
N PRO A 173 -22.81 -6.09 15.22
CA PRO A 173 -21.71 -6.40 14.32
C PRO A 173 -20.43 -5.66 14.72
N ARG A 174 -19.28 -6.27 14.45
CA ARG A 174 -17.98 -5.66 14.59
C ARG A 174 -17.20 -5.83 13.28
N VAL A 175 -16.90 -4.72 12.64
CA VAL A 175 -16.15 -4.67 11.39
C VAL A 175 -14.80 -3.99 11.62
N ILE A 176 -13.75 -4.54 11.03
CA ILE A 176 -12.43 -3.92 10.96
C ILE A 176 -12.22 -3.40 9.55
N CYS A 177 -11.84 -2.16 9.43
CA CYS A 177 -11.40 -1.57 8.17
C CYS A 177 -9.88 -1.39 8.19
N LEU A 178 -9.17 -2.16 7.36
CA LEU A 178 -7.75 -1.91 7.08
C LEU A 178 -7.66 -0.83 6.02
N ILE A 179 -7.18 0.34 6.41
CA ILE A 179 -7.22 1.55 5.57
C ILE A 179 -5.81 2.02 5.20
N CYS A 180 -5.60 2.27 3.90
CA CYS A 180 -4.33 2.79 3.40
C CYS A 180 -4.11 4.26 3.85
N GLU A 181 -2.95 4.54 4.44
CA GLU A 181 -2.60 5.88 4.95
C GLU A 181 -2.46 6.95 3.86
N ASN A 182 -2.35 6.56 2.58
CA ASN A 182 -2.01 7.52 1.54
C ASN A 182 -3.21 8.25 0.96
N ASP A 183 -4.24 7.54 0.49
CA ASP A 183 -5.43 8.15 -0.11
C ASP A 183 -6.68 7.93 0.74
N ALA A 184 -6.93 6.69 1.14
CA ALA A 184 -8.18 6.32 1.79
C ALA A 184 -8.30 6.92 3.21
N LEU A 185 -7.21 6.96 4.00
CA LEU A 185 -7.23 7.59 5.33
C LEU A 185 -7.38 9.11 5.25
N PRO A 186 -6.68 9.86 4.38
CA PRO A 186 -6.97 11.28 4.14
C PRO A 186 -8.41 11.55 3.68
N ALA A 187 -9.00 10.68 2.86
CA ALA A 187 -10.40 10.80 2.49
C ALA A 187 -11.32 10.60 3.69
N LEU A 188 -11.06 9.61 4.54
CA LEU A 188 -11.78 9.39 5.80
C LEU A 188 -11.68 10.61 6.73
N ASP A 189 -10.47 11.16 6.88
CA ASP A 189 -10.21 12.34 7.71
C ASP A 189 -10.99 13.57 7.20
N MET A 190 -10.99 13.77 5.88
CA MET A 190 -11.78 14.83 5.24
C MET A 190 -13.30 14.64 5.47
N ALA A 191 -13.80 13.41 5.37
CA ALA A 191 -15.20 13.11 5.70
C ALA A 191 -15.52 13.45 7.16
N GLY A 192 -14.60 13.17 8.08
CA GLY A 192 -14.70 13.56 9.50
C GLY A 192 -14.71 15.07 9.69
N ILE A 193 -13.82 15.82 9.04
CA ILE A 193 -13.80 17.29 9.04
C ILE A 193 -15.13 17.86 8.54
N LYS A 194 -15.75 17.24 7.52
CA LYS A 194 -17.06 17.59 6.99
C LYS A 194 -18.22 17.13 7.89
N ARG A 195 -17.92 16.48 9.04
CA ARG A 195 -18.91 15.95 9.99
C ARG A 195 -19.88 14.95 9.37
N MET A 196 -19.41 14.21 8.36
CA MET A 196 -20.18 13.12 7.78
C MET A 196 -20.29 11.96 8.77
N LYS A 197 -21.33 11.16 8.67
CA LYS A 197 -21.61 10.09 9.63
C LYS A 197 -21.66 8.74 8.90
N TRP A 198 -21.20 7.72 9.55
CA TRP A 198 -21.23 6.32 9.12
C TRP A 198 -21.43 5.41 10.34
N SER A 199 -21.62 4.12 10.11
CA SER A 199 -21.85 3.16 11.17
C SER A 199 -20.74 3.20 12.26
N PRO A 200 -21.09 3.28 13.55
CA PRO A 200 -20.12 3.28 14.65
C PRO A 200 -19.47 1.92 14.92
N TYR A 201 -19.94 0.85 14.29
CA TYR A 201 -19.46 -0.51 14.51
C TYR A 201 -18.21 -0.88 13.73
N VAL A 202 -17.68 0.05 12.93
CA VAL A 202 -16.43 -0.11 12.17
C VAL A 202 -15.27 0.46 12.95
N ARG A 203 -14.14 -0.27 12.99
CA ARG A 203 -12.86 0.18 13.55
C ARG A 203 -11.83 0.28 12.46
N PHE A 204 -11.28 1.48 12.26
CA PHE A 204 -10.27 1.74 11.24
C PHE A 204 -8.88 1.49 11.80
N VAL A 205 -8.11 0.66 11.11
CA VAL A 205 -6.72 0.34 11.42
C VAL A 205 -5.85 0.84 10.25
N PRO A 206 -5.09 1.92 10.45
CA PRO A 206 -4.28 2.49 9.38
C PRO A 206 -3.09 1.59 9.03
N MET A 207 -2.82 1.50 7.74
CA MET A 207 -1.72 0.75 7.16
C MET A 207 -0.89 1.65 6.24
N ARG A 208 0.43 1.53 6.28
CA ARG A 208 1.33 2.32 5.39
C ARG A 208 0.97 2.17 3.91
N CYS A 209 0.63 0.96 3.51
CA CYS A 209 0.15 0.62 2.19
C CYS A 209 -0.68 -0.66 2.30
N LEU A 210 -1.79 -0.73 1.62
CA LEU A 210 -2.61 -1.95 1.64
C LEU A 210 -1.86 -3.17 1.05
N GLY A 211 -0.89 -2.92 0.16
CA GLY A 211 0.04 -3.95 -0.31
C GLY A 211 0.95 -4.56 0.78
N SER A 212 0.98 -3.99 2.00
CA SER A 212 1.63 -4.64 3.15
C SER A 212 0.73 -5.65 3.86
N MET A 213 -0.51 -5.81 3.43
CA MET A 213 -1.48 -6.74 4.01
C MET A 213 -0.93 -8.17 4.06
N ASN A 214 -1.07 -8.79 5.22
CA ASN A 214 -0.79 -10.20 5.43
C ASN A 214 -2.09 -10.95 5.68
N LEU A 215 -2.29 -12.07 5.00
CA LEU A 215 -3.53 -12.86 5.10
C LEU A 215 -3.82 -13.35 6.51
N VAL A 216 -2.80 -13.47 7.36
CA VAL A 216 -2.98 -13.85 8.76
C VAL A 216 -3.86 -12.86 9.53
N TRP A 217 -3.84 -11.58 9.18
CA TRP A 217 -4.70 -10.60 9.85
C TRP A 217 -6.18 -10.85 9.57
N ILE A 218 -6.51 -11.28 8.35
CA ILE A 218 -7.87 -11.64 7.97
C ILE A 218 -8.31 -12.91 8.71
N ALA A 219 -7.49 -13.96 8.62
CA ALA A 219 -7.79 -15.24 9.26
C ALA A 219 -7.93 -15.11 10.79
N ASP A 220 -6.95 -14.46 11.46
CA ASP A 220 -6.96 -14.24 12.91
C ASP A 220 -8.14 -13.37 13.38
N SER A 221 -8.55 -12.39 12.57
CA SER A 221 -9.68 -11.53 12.92
C SER A 221 -10.99 -12.28 12.87
N LEU A 222 -11.23 -12.97 11.78
CA LEU A 222 -12.49 -13.70 11.57
C LEU A 222 -12.60 -14.89 12.52
N SER A 223 -11.52 -15.63 12.81
CA SER A 223 -11.51 -16.72 13.79
C SER A 223 -11.76 -16.28 15.23
N ARG A 224 -11.70 -14.98 15.52
CA ARG A 224 -11.98 -14.37 16.83
C ARG A 224 -13.36 -13.71 16.91
N GLY A 225 -14.22 -13.93 15.93
CA GLY A 225 -15.58 -13.44 15.95
C GLY A 225 -15.78 -12.01 15.38
N ILE A 226 -14.79 -11.43 14.70
CA ILE A 226 -15.01 -10.22 13.89
C ILE A 226 -15.96 -10.58 12.75
N ASP A 227 -17.01 -9.80 12.56
CA ASP A 227 -18.08 -10.11 11.60
C ASP A 227 -17.66 -9.83 10.15
N GLY A 228 -16.84 -8.80 9.92
CA GLY A 228 -16.40 -8.45 8.59
C GLY A 228 -15.11 -7.66 8.53
N ILE A 229 -14.44 -7.71 7.39
CA ILE A 229 -13.20 -6.97 7.11
C ILE A 229 -13.35 -6.17 5.84
N LEU A 230 -13.27 -4.85 5.98
CA LEU A 230 -13.24 -3.94 4.86
C LEU A 230 -11.80 -3.53 4.56
N LEU A 231 -11.38 -3.61 3.32
CA LEU A 231 -10.06 -3.21 2.86
C LEU A 231 -10.22 -1.96 1.99
N MET A 232 -9.72 -0.82 2.46
CA MET A 232 -9.76 0.44 1.71
C MET A 232 -8.37 0.80 1.20
N GLY A 233 -8.15 0.64 -0.12
CA GLY A 233 -6.88 0.93 -0.80
C GLY A 233 -6.94 2.14 -1.69
N CYS A 234 -5.77 2.63 -2.11
CA CYS A 234 -5.69 3.63 -3.17
C CYS A 234 -6.24 3.07 -4.48
N ARG A 235 -6.82 3.93 -5.31
CA ARG A 235 -7.12 3.58 -6.69
C ARG A 235 -5.83 3.24 -7.44
N HIS A 236 -5.93 2.41 -8.47
CA HIS A 236 -4.82 2.11 -9.36
C HIS A 236 -5.29 2.06 -10.81
N GLY A 237 -4.36 2.26 -11.75
CA GLY A 237 -4.62 2.31 -13.18
C GLY A 237 -3.97 3.53 -13.82
N ASP A 238 -4.26 3.76 -15.11
CA ASP A 238 -3.64 4.85 -15.88
C ASP A 238 -4.16 6.24 -15.50
N ASP A 239 -5.41 6.33 -15.07
CA ASP A 239 -6.06 7.60 -14.77
C ASP A 239 -5.87 8.04 -13.32
N TYR A 240 -5.53 7.11 -12.44
CA TYR A 240 -5.25 7.36 -11.04
C TYR A 240 -4.25 6.33 -10.52
N GLN A 241 -3.25 6.79 -9.79
CA GLN A 241 -2.14 5.93 -9.41
C GLN A 241 -2.12 5.70 -7.91
N CYS A 242 -1.98 4.43 -7.53
CA CYS A 242 -1.66 4.06 -6.18
C CYS A 242 -0.35 4.76 -5.75
N HIS A 243 -0.32 5.37 -4.57
CA HIS A 243 0.82 6.10 -4.03
C HIS A 243 2.15 5.32 -4.09
N PHE A 244 2.11 4.02 -3.84
CA PHE A 244 3.22 3.10 -4.00
C PHE A 244 3.07 2.19 -5.24
N MET A 245 2.41 2.66 -6.26
CA MET A 245 2.26 2.09 -7.60
C MET A 245 1.50 0.76 -7.64
N LYS A 246 2.05 -0.29 -7.05
CA LYS A 246 1.48 -1.65 -7.06
C LYS A 246 0.80 -2.05 -5.76
N GLY A 247 0.66 -1.15 -4.78
CA GLY A 247 0.15 -1.52 -3.46
C GLY A 247 -1.25 -2.13 -3.49
N SER A 248 -2.20 -1.46 -4.12
CA SER A 248 -3.59 -1.93 -4.23
C SER A 248 -3.72 -3.13 -5.17
N GLU A 249 -2.98 -3.16 -6.28
CA GLU A 249 -2.92 -4.30 -7.19
C GLU A 249 -2.45 -5.57 -6.46
N LEU A 250 -1.35 -5.48 -5.69
CA LEU A 250 -0.82 -6.60 -4.91
C LEU A 250 -1.77 -7.02 -3.77
N ALA A 251 -2.45 -6.06 -3.14
CA ALA A 251 -3.47 -6.36 -2.13
C ALA A 251 -4.62 -7.15 -2.75
N ASN A 252 -5.11 -6.73 -3.91
CA ASN A 252 -6.18 -7.43 -4.63
C ASN A 252 -5.74 -8.85 -5.07
N THR A 253 -4.51 -8.99 -5.57
CA THR A 253 -3.95 -10.31 -5.91
C THR A 253 -3.84 -11.23 -4.69
N ARG A 254 -3.50 -10.70 -3.51
CA ARG A 254 -3.48 -11.49 -2.27
C ARG A 254 -4.89 -11.84 -1.80
N LEU A 255 -5.83 -10.92 -1.99
CA LEU A 255 -7.23 -11.14 -1.63
C LEU A 255 -7.87 -12.29 -2.43
N SER A 256 -7.48 -12.47 -3.70
CA SER A 256 -7.97 -13.60 -4.49
C SER A 256 -7.66 -14.99 -3.86
N LYS A 257 -6.68 -15.04 -2.94
CA LYS A 257 -6.35 -16.25 -2.17
C LYS A 257 -7.06 -16.34 -0.81
N VAL A 258 -7.84 -15.32 -0.46
CA VAL A 258 -8.58 -15.31 0.82
C VAL A 258 -9.72 -16.30 0.80
N SER A 259 -10.36 -16.55 -0.35
CA SER A 259 -11.43 -17.54 -0.49
C SER A 259 -11.04 -18.90 0.09
N GLU A 260 -9.86 -19.42 -0.25
CA GLU A 260 -9.35 -20.68 0.31
C GLU A 260 -9.23 -20.66 1.85
N THR A 261 -8.94 -19.48 2.41
CA THR A 261 -8.83 -19.31 3.87
C THR A 261 -10.22 -19.26 4.51
N LEU A 262 -11.17 -18.60 3.88
CA LEU A 262 -12.57 -18.53 4.33
C LEU A 262 -13.24 -19.89 4.25
N ASP A 263 -13.02 -20.63 3.17
CA ASP A 263 -13.51 -22.01 3.01
C ASP A 263 -13.03 -22.93 4.15
N ARG A 264 -11.76 -22.80 4.55
CA ARG A 264 -11.20 -23.56 5.69
C ARG A 264 -11.84 -23.17 7.04
N LEU A 265 -12.29 -21.92 7.16
CA LEU A 265 -12.98 -21.41 8.35
C LEU A 265 -14.50 -21.62 8.25
N ALA A 266 -15.00 -22.18 7.17
CA ALA A 266 -16.44 -22.28 6.88
C ALA A 266 -17.19 -20.94 7.02
N LEU A 267 -16.57 -19.87 6.51
CA LEU A 267 -17.10 -18.51 6.53
C LEU A 267 -17.40 -18.02 5.11
N GLU A 268 -18.37 -17.13 5.02
CA GLU A 268 -18.83 -16.55 3.77
C GLU A 268 -17.80 -15.57 3.19
N SER A 269 -17.64 -15.57 1.86
CA SER A 269 -16.71 -14.67 1.16
C SER A 269 -17.08 -13.19 1.31
N ASP A 270 -18.36 -12.89 1.47
CA ASP A 270 -18.90 -11.54 1.60
C ASP A 270 -18.47 -10.82 2.88
N ARG A 271 -17.90 -11.56 3.84
CA ARG A 271 -17.27 -10.98 5.05
C ARG A 271 -15.99 -10.21 4.78
N VAL A 272 -15.42 -10.34 3.58
CA VAL A 272 -14.19 -9.61 3.21
C VAL A 272 -14.41 -8.85 1.91
N LYS A 273 -14.30 -7.53 1.96
CA LYS A 273 -14.51 -6.66 0.80
C LYS A 273 -13.33 -5.73 0.59
N PHE A 274 -12.87 -5.61 -0.66
CA PHE A 274 -11.89 -4.62 -1.09
C PHE A 274 -12.58 -3.49 -1.84
N VAL A 275 -12.21 -2.26 -1.50
CA VAL A 275 -12.72 -1.04 -2.15
C VAL A 275 -11.56 -0.09 -2.44
N GLU A 276 -11.58 0.49 -3.61
CA GLU A 276 -10.65 1.53 -4.01
C GLU A 276 -11.23 2.92 -3.70
N VAL A 277 -10.44 3.72 -2.99
CA VAL A 277 -10.82 5.06 -2.56
C VAL A 277 -9.71 6.04 -2.92
N GLY A 278 -10.02 7.04 -3.72
CA GLY A 278 -9.13 8.18 -3.97
C GLY A 278 -9.30 9.24 -2.88
N ILE A 279 -8.30 10.12 -2.76
CA ILE A 279 -8.32 11.21 -1.77
C ILE A 279 -9.54 12.14 -1.93
N THR A 280 -10.08 12.25 -3.14
CA THR A 280 -11.26 13.07 -3.46
C THR A 280 -12.59 12.39 -3.16
N ASP A 281 -12.61 11.11 -2.83
CA ASP A 281 -13.82 10.31 -2.60
C ASP A 281 -14.34 10.39 -1.16
N TYR A 282 -13.97 11.43 -0.42
CA TYR A 282 -14.38 11.59 0.98
C TYR A 282 -15.91 11.59 1.18
N ASP A 283 -16.67 12.09 0.19
CA ASP A 283 -18.12 12.11 0.19
C ASP A 283 -18.77 10.73 0.05
N LYS A 284 -18.03 9.75 -0.50
CA LYS A 284 -18.49 8.38 -0.70
C LYS A 284 -18.20 7.47 0.51
N ILE A 285 -17.33 7.88 1.42
CA ILE A 285 -16.93 7.07 2.58
C ILE A 285 -18.13 6.58 3.41
N PRO A 286 -19.10 7.43 3.78
CA PRO A 286 -20.27 6.96 4.54
C PRO A 286 -21.02 5.84 3.83
N GLN A 287 -21.31 6.03 2.55
CA GLN A 287 -22.05 5.05 1.76
C GLN A 287 -21.27 3.73 1.64
N ILE A 288 -19.96 3.78 1.39
CA ILE A 288 -19.10 2.57 1.29
C ILE A 288 -19.17 1.76 2.59
N VAL A 289 -19.07 2.45 3.73
CA VAL A 289 -19.11 1.81 5.05
C VAL A 289 -20.50 1.23 5.32
N ASP A 290 -21.55 2.02 5.12
CA ASP A 290 -22.92 1.61 5.42
C ASP A 290 -23.41 0.49 4.49
N ASP A 291 -23.00 0.50 3.22
CA ASP A 291 -23.30 -0.60 2.28
C ASP A 291 -22.59 -1.91 2.67
N PHE A 292 -21.36 -1.81 3.18
CA PHE A 292 -20.69 -3.01 3.70
C PHE A 292 -21.36 -3.50 4.99
N MET A 293 -21.77 -2.59 5.87
CA MET A 293 -22.52 -2.96 7.09
C MET A 293 -23.81 -3.69 6.77
N LYS A 294 -24.57 -3.25 5.75
CA LYS A 294 -25.79 -3.97 5.28
C LYS A 294 -25.44 -5.37 4.80
N THR A 295 -24.34 -5.53 4.05
CA THR A 295 -23.87 -6.87 3.63
C THR A 295 -23.62 -7.77 4.85
N ILE A 296 -22.96 -7.22 5.90
CA ILE A 296 -22.70 -7.98 7.12
C ILE A 296 -23.98 -8.31 7.89
N ASP A 297 -24.95 -7.39 7.93
CA ASP A 297 -26.27 -7.65 8.56
C ASP A 297 -27.04 -8.75 7.81
N GLU A 298 -26.94 -8.79 6.49
CA GLU A 298 -27.58 -9.84 5.64
C GLU A 298 -26.90 -11.21 5.81
N VAL A 299 -25.57 -11.25 5.93
CA VAL A 299 -24.79 -12.48 6.16
C VAL A 299 -25.02 -13.00 7.59
N GLY A 300 -25.27 -12.10 8.54
CA GLY A 300 -25.48 -12.41 9.95
C GLY A 300 -24.19 -12.45 10.78
N PRO A 301 -24.30 -12.70 12.09
CA PRO A 301 -23.17 -12.68 13.00
C PRO A 301 -22.14 -13.78 12.67
N ASN A 302 -20.88 -13.49 13.00
CA ASN A 302 -19.82 -14.47 12.82
C ASN A 302 -20.01 -15.66 13.81
N PRO A 303 -20.04 -16.91 13.33
CA PRO A 303 -20.26 -18.09 14.18
C PRO A 303 -19.14 -18.31 15.23
N TYR A 304 -18.02 -17.63 15.13
CA TYR A 304 -16.94 -17.67 16.12
C TYR A 304 -17.07 -16.61 17.24
N LYS A 305 -18.16 -15.83 17.30
CA LYS A 305 -18.44 -14.95 18.43
C LYS A 305 -18.66 -15.76 19.70
N GLY A 306 -18.08 -15.28 20.81
CA GLY A 306 -18.25 -15.94 22.10
C GLY A 306 -17.38 -17.18 22.34
N TRP A 307 -16.38 -17.48 21.45
CA TRP A 307 -15.45 -18.61 21.59
C TRP A 307 -14.05 -18.17 21.98
#